data_0731bb0a335a1d8ce61d95713139ce6d
#
_entry.id   0731bb0a335a1d8ce61d95713139ce6d
#
_cell.length_a   1.000
_cell.length_b   1.000
_cell.length_c   1.000
_cell.angle_alpha   90.00
_cell.angle_beta   90.00
_cell.angle_gamma   90.00
#
_symmetry.space_group_name_H-M   'P 1'
#
loop_
_entity.id
_entity.type
_entity.pdbx_description
1 polymer ?
#
loop_
_entity_poly.entity_id
_entity_poly.type
_entity_poly.pdbx_seq_one_letter_code
_entity_poly.pdbx_strand_id
1 'polypeptide(L)'
;MIICLRPQPDCDADVAELTRRAVQSVALPMLHVVYLSGPPVLFSSADQPGDYQGIIITSKHASRYLADQPDASSELRCLPVWCVGSGSANILRQAGFAIAFAGKGNAADLADQVCQQRVAGPFLWLSGRDVHLDMTARLKAQGIMVKRQVVYRADGLLTPYQVVQDHLLSEQPAAIIVFSARTLEQFQLWLAEFVPTAKPVQLTVLAASAALAEQARAAGYPALKADSPDRQAVLKLSVDWFQQKFVKKSSQKLT
;
A
#
# COMPACT_ATOMS: atom_id res chain seq x y z
N MET A 1 -18.81 -7.48 8.92
CA MET A 1 -17.36 -7.43 9.31
C MET A 1 -16.54 -6.75 8.22
N ILE A 2 -15.50 -6.01 8.59
CA ILE A 2 -14.48 -5.46 7.64
C ILE A 2 -13.23 -6.34 7.71
N ILE A 3 -12.70 -6.73 6.54
CA ILE A 3 -11.50 -7.55 6.43
C ILE A 3 -10.40 -6.68 5.83
N CYS A 4 -9.30 -6.48 6.56
CA CYS A 4 -8.15 -5.69 6.14
C CYS A 4 -7.11 -6.59 5.49
N LEU A 5 -6.71 -6.30 4.25
CA LEU A 5 -5.91 -7.19 3.41
C LEU A 5 -4.46 -6.72 3.20
N ARG A 6 -4.09 -5.55 3.72
CA ARG A 6 -2.75 -4.97 3.50
C ARG A 6 -1.65 -5.83 4.13
N PRO A 7 -0.42 -5.77 3.62
CA PRO A 7 0.73 -6.34 4.31
C PRO A 7 0.90 -5.74 5.72
N GLN A 8 1.49 -6.52 6.62
CA GLN A 8 1.88 -6.02 7.93
C GLN A 8 3.00 -4.97 7.84
N PRO A 9 3.07 -4.03 8.79
CA PRO A 9 2.19 -3.79 9.94
C PRO A 9 0.95 -2.93 9.61
N ASP A 10 0.75 -2.56 8.35
CA ASP A 10 -0.32 -1.66 7.94
C ASP A 10 -1.71 -2.29 8.17
N CYS A 11 -1.82 -3.62 8.06
CA CYS A 11 -3.06 -4.34 8.29
C CYS A 11 -3.55 -4.18 9.74
N ASP A 12 -2.68 -4.43 10.72
CA ASP A 12 -3.02 -4.28 12.14
C ASP A 12 -3.31 -2.82 12.51
N ALA A 13 -2.61 -1.87 11.90
CA ALA A 13 -2.89 -0.46 12.10
C ALA A 13 -4.28 -0.06 11.58
N ASP A 14 -4.75 -0.66 10.47
CA ASP A 14 -6.10 -0.43 9.95
C ASP A 14 -7.16 -1.05 10.86
N VAL A 15 -6.96 -2.27 11.34
CA VAL A 15 -7.85 -2.92 12.30
C VAL A 15 -7.94 -2.12 13.61
N ALA A 16 -6.81 -1.69 14.17
CA ALA A 16 -6.79 -0.89 15.39
C ALA A 16 -7.58 0.43 15.23
N GLU A 17 -7.47 1.10 14.09
CA GLU A 17 -8.22 2.33 13.81
C GLU A 17 -9.72 2.06 13.67
N LEU A 18 -10.12 1.00 12.96
CA LEU A 18 -11.51 0.61 12.80
C LEU A 18 -12.14 0.19 14.15
N THR A 19 -11.40 -0.54 14.98
CA THR A 19 -11.84 -0.94 16.33
C THR A 19 -12.08 0.29 17.22
N ARG A 20 -11.22 1.32 17.16
CA ARG A 20 -11.43 2.59 17.89
C ARG A 20 -12.71 3.31 17.46
N ARG A 21 -13.18 3.06 16.23
CA ARG A 21 -14.45 3.58 15.69
C ARG A 21 -15.62 2.62 15.85
N ALA A 22 -15.52 1.62 16.74
CA ALA A 22 -16.52 0.59 16.99
C ALA A 22 -16.95 -0.19 15.73
N VAL A 23 -16.03 -0.40 14.79
CA VAL A 23 -16.24 -1.21 13.59
C VAL A 23 -15.60 -2.58 13.78
N GLN A 24 -16.41 -3.63 13.69
CA GLN A 24 -15.92 -5.00 13.71
C GLN A 24 -15.02 -5.27 12.51
N SER A 25 -13.75 -5.52 12.77
CA SER A 25 -12.73 -5.72 11.73
C SER A 25 -11.71 -6.78 12.10
N VAL A 26 -11.06 -7.34 11.10
CA VAL A 26 -10.07 -8.40 11.25
C VAL A 26 -8.93 -8.21 10.23
N ALA A 27 -7.71 -8.60 10.63
CA ALA A 27 -6.56 -8.61 9.75
C ALA A 27 -6.47 -9.96 9.01
N LEU A 28 -6.41 -9.90 7.69
CA LEU A 28 -6.11 -11.04 6.80
C LEU A 28 -5.10 -10.59 5.75
N PRO A 29 -3.82 -10.41 6.11
CA PRO A 29 -2.83 -9.91 5.16
C PRO A 29 -2.67 -10.89 3.99
N MET A 30 -2.82 -10.38 2.77
CA MET A 30 -2.71 -11.17 1.54
C MET A 30 -1.29 -11.24 1.00
N LEU A 31 -0.41 -10.38 1.48
CA LEU A 31 0.98 -10.31 1.04
C LEU A 31 1.91 -10.26 2.24
N HIS A 32 3.02 -10.98 2.14
CA HIS A 32 4.15 -10.92 3.06
C HIS A 32 5.29 -10.13 2.43
N VAL A 33 5.74 -9.08 3.09
CA VAL A 33 6.87 -8.27 2.63
C VAL A 33 8.16 -8.85 3.19
N VAL A 34 9.05 -9.22 2.29
CA VAL A 34 10.38 -9.73 2.60
C VAL A 34 11.40 -8.69 2.17
N TYR A 35 12.10 -8.09 3.12
CA TYR A 35 13.24 -7.23 2.83
C TYR A 35 14.40 -8.08 2.33
N LEU A 36 15.05 -7.60 1.27
CA LEU A 36 16.17 -8.34 0.69
C LEU A 36 17.40 -8.14 1.59
N SER A 37 17.90 -9.26 2.11
CA SER A 37 19.12 -9.29 2.90
C SER A 37 20.32 -9.08 1.96
N GLY A 38 21.09 -8.06 2.20
CA GLY A 38 22.39 -7.77 1.64
C GLY A 38 23.00 -6.73 2.56
N PRO A 39 24.32 -6.52 2.54
CA PRO A 39 24.85 -5.32 3.16
C PRO A 39 24.03 -4.15 2.60
N PRO A 40 23.89 -3.04 3.34
CA PRO A 40 23.25 -1.84 2.82
C PRO A 40 24.08 -1.30 1.67
N VAL A 41 24.10 -2.04 0.55
CA VAL A 41 24.73 -1.59 -0.69
C VAL A 41 23.76 -0.65 -1.34
N LEU A 42 23.39 0.40 -0.60
CA LEU A 42 22.80 1.59 -1.20
C LEU A 42 23.80 2.14 -2.24
N PHE A 43 25.08 1.87 -2.02
CA PHE A 43 26.15 2.26 -2.92
C PHE A 43 27.06 1.05 -3.18
N SER A 44 27.40 0.79 -4.43
CA SER A 44 28.50 -0.12 -4.75
C SER A 44 29.81 0.51 -4.28
N SER A 45 30.89 -0.27 -4.20
CA SER A 45 32.23 0.26 -3.87
C SER A 45 32.69 1.41 -4.79
N ALA A 46 32.03 1.58 -5.93
CA ALA A 46 32.30 2.64 -6.91
C ALA A 46 31.38 3.87 -6.76
N ASP A 47 30.28 3.79 -5.97
CA ASP A 47 29.30 4.87 -5.80
C ASP A 47 29.41 5.46 -4.39
N GLN A 48 29.39 6.77 -4.28
CA GLN A 48 29.32 7.48 -3.01
C GLN A 48 27.97 8.19 -2.87
N PRO A 49 27.47 8.44 -1.63
CA PRO A 49 26.24 9.20 -1.43
C PRO A 49 26.23 10.53 -2.18
N GLY A 50 27.36 11.24 -2.19
CA GLY A 50 27.51 12.52 -2.87
C GLY A 50 27.37 12.49 -4.38
N ASP A 51 27.42 11.32 -5.01
CA ASP A 51 27.20 11.16 -6.45
C ASP A 51 25.71 11.31 -6.83
N TYR A 52 24.80 11.17 -5.85
CA TYR A 52 23.36 11.22 -6.08
C TYR A 52 22.76 12.58 -5.75
N GLN A 53 21.81 12.99 -6.56
CA GLN A 53 21.04 14.22 -6.35
C GLN A 53 19.88 14.04 -5.38
N GLY A 54 19.50 12.79 -5.11
CA GLY A 54 18.44 12.48 -4.15
C GLY A 54 17.93 11.05 -4.27
N ILE A 55 16.95 10.75 -3.43
CA ILE A 55 16.37 9.43 -3.29
C ILE A 55 14.91 9.49 -3.71
N ILE A 56 14.48 8.54 -4.55
CA ILE A 56 13.08 8.37 -4.97
C ILE A 56 12.48 7.19 -4.20
N ILE A 57 11.32 7.40 -3.57
CA ILE A 57 10.60 6.41 -2.78
C ILE A 57 9.17 6.29 -3.28
N THR A 58 8.81 5.12 -3.79
CA THR A 58 7.47 4.85 -4.34
C THR A 58 6.60 3.94 -3.47
N SER A 59 7.08 3.55 -2.28
CA SER A 59 6.30 2.75 -1.33
C SER A 59 6.71 2.97 0.12
N LYS A 60 5.78 2.71 1.07
CA LYS A 60 6.08 2.73 2.51
C LYS A 60 7.10 1.65 2.92
N HIS A 61 7.14 0.51 2.22
CA HIS A 61 8.08 -0.56 2.52
C HIS A 61 9.52 -0.12 2.18
N ALA A 62 9.71 0.58 1.06
CA ALA A 62 11.01 1.18 0.76
C ALA A 62 11.40 2.26 1.79
N SER A 63 10.43 3.05 2.29
CA SER A 63 10.70 4.00 3.38
C SER A 63 11.13 3.31 4.67
N ARG A 64 10.43 2.24 5.07
CA ARG A 64 10.80 1.44 6.27
C ARG A 64 12.19 0.85 6.11
N TYR A 65 12.46 0.22 4.96
CA TYR A 65 13.78 -0.31 4.66
C TYR A 65 14.88 0.75 4.85
N LEU A 66 14.70 1.94 4.27
CA LEU A 66 15.67 3.02 4.37
C LEU A 66 15.80 3.57 5.81
N ALA A 67 14.68 3.69 6.52
CA ALA A 67 14.66 4.16 7.92
C ALA A 67 15.36 3.20 8.89
N ASP A 68 15.29 1.90 8.61
CA ASP A 68 15.85 0.83 9.44
C ASP A 68 17.34 0.54 9.14
N GLN A 69 17.98 1.31 8.23
CA GLN A 69 19.40 1.13 7.95
C GLN A 69 20.24 1.75 9.08
N PRO A 70 20.94 0.94 9.92
CA PRO A 70 21.70 1.44 11.06
C PRO A 70 22.90 2.30 10.62
N ASP A 71 23.48 1.97 9.47
CA ASP A 71 24.68 2.59 8.93
C ASP A 71 24.37 3.63 7.85
N ALA A 72 23.13 4.14 7.79
CA ALA A 72 22.82 5.25 6.90
C ALA A 72 23.73 6.45 7.27
N SER A 73 24.77 6.67 6.46
CA SER A 73 25.73 7.74 6.68
C SER A 73 25.02 9.10 6.83
N SER A 74 25.65 10.04 7.50
CA SER A 74 25.13 11.41 7.58
C SER A 74 24.90 12.00 6.20
N GLU A 75 25.74 11.65 5.22
CA GLU A 75 25.62 12.08 3.83
C GLU A 75 24.36 11.53 3.16
N LEU A 76 24.03 10.25 3.38
CA LEU A 76 22.78 9.66 2.86
C LEU A 76 21.55 10.33 3.46
N ARG A 77 21.58 10.69 4.74
CA ARG A 77 20.46 11.40 5.41
C ARG A 77 20.28 12.82 4.92
N CYS A 78 21.36 13.45 4.41
CA CYS A 78 21.33 14.78 3.81
C CYS A 78 20.79 14.79 2.38
N LEU A 79 20.74 13.63 1.69
CA LEU A 79 20.14 13.57 0.36
C LEU A 79 18.64 13.89 0.42
N PRO A 80 18.16 14.80 -0.43
CA PRO A 80 16.75 15.12 -0.50
C PRO A 80 15.95 13.89 -0.98
N VAL A 81 14.78 13.64 -0.34
CA VAL A 81 13.95 12.47 -0.66
C VAL A 81 12.64 12.90 -1.29
N TRP A 82 12.31 12.30 -2.43
CA TRP A 82 11.04 12.45 -3.14
C TRP A 82 10.15 11.22 -2.87
N CYS A 83 9.05 11.43 -2.17
CA CYS A 83 8.12 10.38 -1.77
C CYS A 83 6.82 10.44 -2.59
N VAL A 84 6.32 9.29 -3.01
CA VAL A 84 5.04 9.16 -3.71
C VAL A 84 3.85 9.65 -2.87
N GLY A 85 3.95 9.60 -1.54
CA GLY A 85 2.87 10.01 -0.66
C GLY A 85 3.32 10.37 0.76
N SER A 86 2.45 11.05 1.49
CA SER A 86 2.69 11.54 2.86
C SER A 86 3.04 10.43 3.85
N GLY A 87 2.45 9.23 3.71
CA GLY A 87 2.75 8.09 4.59
C GLY A 87 4.21 7.63 4.49
N SER A 88 4.79 7.62 3.28
CA SER A 88 6.20 7.32 3.05
C SER A 88 7.10 8.43 3.61
N ALA A 89 6.73 9.69 3.37
CA ALA A 89 7.45 10.85 3.84
C ALA A 89 7.50 10.93 5.38
N ASN A 90 6.41 10.62 6.06
CA ASN A 90 6.35 10.68 7.52
C ASN A 90 7.27 9.66 8.18
N ILE A 91 7.35 8.43 7.66
CA ILE A 91 8.30 7.41 8.14
C ILE A 91 9.74 7.95 8.08
N LEU A 92 10.11 8.54 6.95
CA LEU A 92 11.47 9.03 6.74
C LEU A 92 11.79 10.31 7.51
N ARG A 93 10.82 11.23 7.70
CA ARG A 93 11.01 12.39 8.58
C ARG A 93 11.30 11.97 10.02
N GLN A 94 10.57 10.97 10.53
CA GLN A 94 10.80 10.42 11.88
C GLN A 94 12.18 9.77 12.00
N ALA A 95 12.72 9.24 10.91
CA ALA A 95 14.09 8.68 10.84
C ALA A 95 15.17 9.74 10.52
N GLY A 96 14.81 11.03 10.44
CA GLY A 96 15.77 12.14 10.26
C GLY A 96 16.17 12.42 8.82
N PHE A 97 15.42 11.96 7.82
CA PHE A 97 15.69 12.26 6.41
C PHE A 97 15.07 13.59 5.96
N ALA A 98 15.76 14.30 5.06
CA ALA A 98 15.26 15.53 4.44
C ALA A 98 14.25 15.21 3.34
N ILE A 99 12.98 15.61 3.50
CA ILE A 99 11.92 15.37 2.51
C ILE A 99 11.77 16.57 1.59
N ALA A 100 12.20 16.44 0.34
CA ALA A 100 12.06 17.44 -0.70
C ALA A 100 10.64 17.53 -1.27
N PHE A 101 9.96 16.37 -1.39
CA PHE A 101 8.59 16.29 -1.91
C PHE A 101 7.82 15.13 -1.32
N ALA A 102 6.54 15.34 -1.07
CA ALA A 102 5.58 14.31 -0.66
C ALA A 102 4.30 14.43 -1.49
N GLY A 103 4.13 13.50 -2.44
CA GLY A 103 2.99 13.46 -3.35
C GLY A 103 1.68 12.97 -2.71
N LYS A 104 0.66 12.83 -3.54
CA LYS A 104 -0.68 12.36 -3.16
C LYS A 104 -0.92 10.86 -3.45
N GLY A 105 0.14 10.09 -3.71
CA GLY A 105 0.04 8.64 -3.96
C GLY A 105 0.14 8.22 -5.43
N ASN A 106 0.45 9.13 -6.35
CA ASN A 106 0.62 8.86 -7.77
C ASN A 106 2.10 8.91 -8.18
N ALA A 107 2.63 7.81 -8.72
CA ALA A 107 4.02 7.70 -9.14
C ALA A 107 4.33 8.53 -10.41
N ALA A 108 3.35 8.76 -11.28
CA ALA A 108 3.52 9.61 -12.45
C ALA A 108 3.72 11.08 -12.05
N ASP A 109 2.90 11.58 -11.12
CA ASP A 109 3.04 12.94 -10.57
C ASP A 109 4.39 13.13 -9.88
N LEU A 110 4.87 12.09 -9.17
CA LEU A 110 6.18 12.10 -8.56
C LEU A 110 7.30 12.24 -9.61
N ALA A 111 7.21 11.46 -10.71
CA ALA A 111 8.19 11.57 -11.79
C ALA A 111 8.20 12.98 -12.41
N ASP A 112 7.02 13.57 -12.64
CA ASP A 112 6.91 14.92 -13.19
C ASP A 112 7.50 15.97 -12.25
N GLN A 113 7.34 15.81 -10.94
CA GLN A 113 7.97 16.67 -9.94
C GLN A 113 9.50 16.55 -9.94
N VAL A 114 10.05 15.34 -10.08
CA VAL A 114 11.50 15.12 -10.22
C VAL A 114 12.02 15.80 -11.49
N CYS A 115 11.30 15.68 -12.62
CA CYS A 115 11.69 16.34 -13.87
C CYS A 115 11.75 17.88 -13.75
N GLN A 116 10.86 18.49 -12.97
CA GLN A 116 10.82 19.94 -12.78
C GLN A 116 12.05 20.49 -12.05
N GLN A 117 12.78 19.66 -11.32
CA GLN A 117 14.00 20.09 -10.60
C GLN A 117 15.15 20.46 -11.54
N ARG A 118 15.11 20.07 -12.82
CA ARG A 118 16.15 20.33 -13.84
C ARG A 118 17.56 19.90 -13.41
N VAL A 119 17.63 18.85 -12.59
CA VAL A 119 18.91 18.31 -12.08
C VAL A 119 19.29 17.10 -12.91
N ALA A 120 20.47 17.12 -13.49
CA ALA A 120 20.94 16.08 -14.42
C ALA A 120 21.55 14.84 -13.73
N GLY A 121 21.81 14.91 -12.43
CA GLY A 121 22.55 13.87 -11.69
C GLY A 121 21.76 12.58 -11.53
N PRO A 122 22.40 11.47 -11.11
CA PRO A 122 21.68 10.26 -10.83
C PRO A 122 20.81 10.40 -9.59
N PHE A 123 19.61 9.85 -9.67
CA PHE A 123 18.76 9.60 -8.50
C PHE A 123 18.85 8.14 -8.10
N LEU A 124 18.80 7.86 -6.81
CA LEU A 124 18.67 6.51 -6.27
C LEU A 124 17.19 6.20 -6.08
N TRP A 125 16.65 5.21 -6.82
CA TRP A 125 15.28 4.75 -6.65
C TRP A 125 15.23 3.46 -5.85
N LEU A 126 14.75 3.53 -4.60
CA LEU A 126 14.50 2.35 -3.77
C LEU A 126 13.09 1.84 -4.05
N SER A 127 12.99 0.59 -4.49
CA SER A 127 11.73 0.01 -4.95
C SER A 127 11.52 -1.42 -4.46
N GLY A 128 10.26 -1.89 -4.55
CA GLY A 128 9.97 -3.31 -4.54
C GLY A 128 10.40 -3.99 -5.84
N ARG A 129 10.43 -5.33 -5.84
CA ARG A 129 10.67 -6.12 -7.06
C ARG A 129 9.63 -5.79 -8.13
N ASP A 130 8.36 -5.80 -7.75
CA ASP A 130 7.22 -5.53 -8.63
C ASP A 130 6.84 -4.05 -8.52
N VAL A 131 6.72 -3.38 -9.65
CA VAL A 131 6.39 -1.96 -9.74
C VAL A 131 5.35 -1.73 -10.82
N HIS A 132 4.42 -0.79 -10.57
CA HIS A 132 3.41 -0.42 -11.57
C HIS A 132 3.94 0.56 -12.61
N LEU A 133 4.90 1.41 -12.23
CA LEU A 133 5.55 2.38 -13.10
C LEU A 133 7.06 2.20 -13.01
N ASP A 134 7.72 2.02 -14.14
CA ASP A 134 9.18 2.04 -14.21
C ASP A 134 9.67 3.50 -14.20
N MET A 135 10.07 3.96 -13.01
CA MET A 135 10.65 5.30 -12.82
C MET A 135 11.94 5.49 -13.61
N THR A 136 12.73 4.42 -13.78
CA THR A 136 13.99 4.48 -14.54
C THR A 136 13.71 4.81 -16.01
N ALA A 137 12.81 4.09 -16.65
CA ALA A 137 12.44 4.33 -18.04
C ALA A 137 11.82 5.73 -18.22
N ARG A 138 10.88 6.12 -17.33
CA ARG A 138 10.19 7.40 -17.42
C ARG A 138 11.14 8.60 -17.26
N LEU A 139 12.03 8.59 -16.27
CA LEU A 139 12.95 9.69 -16.02
C LEU A 139 14.09 9.73 -17.04
N LYS A 140 14.57 8.57 -17.51
CA LYS A 140 15.55 8.48 -18.58
C LYS A 140 15.07 9.15 -19.88
N ALA A 141 13.77 9.03 -20.19
CA ALA A 141 13.17 9.70 -21.37
C ALA A 141 13.22 11.24 -21.25
N GLN A 142 13.46 11.78 -20.05
CA GLN A 142 13.66 13.20 -19.78
C GLN A 142 15.14 13.58 -19.51
N GLY A 143 16.07 12.68 -19.83
CA GLY A 143 17.51 12.91 -19.63
C GLY A 143 18.00 12.77 -18.19
N ILE A 144 17.16 12.29 -17.28
CA ILE A 144 17.52 12.11 -15.86
C ILE A 144 17.96 10.68 -15.62
N MET A 145 19.18 10.51 -15.09
CA MET A 145 19.69 9.20 -14.72
C MET A 145 19.08 8.72 -13.40
N VAL A 146 18.66 7.44 -13.37
CA VAL A 146 18.13 6.80 -12.17
C VAL A 146 18.79 5.44 -12.00
N LYS A 147 19.38 5.19 -10.83
CA LYS A 147 19.82 3.87 -10.42
C LYS A 147 18.73 3.23 -9.56
N ARG A 148 18.13 2.15 -10.06
CA ARG A 148 17.14 1.38 -9.31
C ARG A 148 17.81 0.36 -8.42
N GLN A 149 17.40 0.34 -7.15
CA GLN A 149 17.74 -0.72 -6.20
C GLN A 149 16.46 -1.37 -5.67
N VAL A 150 16.36 -2.68 -5.86
CA VAL A 150 15.25 -3.47 -5.31
C VAL A 150 15.60 -3.83 -3.87
N VAL A 151 14.80 -3.36 -2.93
CA VAL A 151 15.06 -3.51 -1.48
C VAL A 151 14.06 -4.42 -0.77
N TYR A 152 12.96 -4.78 -1.43
CA TYR A 152 12.01 -5.77 -0.91
C TYR A 152 11.26 -6.49 -2.04
N ARG A 153 10.64 -7.61 -1.69
CA ARG A 153 9.60 -8.25 -2.48
C ARG A 153 8.35 -8.43 -1.62
N ALA A 154 7.21 -8.61 -2.27
CA ALA A 154 5.96 -8.95 -1.60
C ALA A 154 5.48 -10.30 -2.15
N ASP A 155 5.49 -11.31 -1.31
CA ASP A 155 5.07 -12.67 -1.67
C ASP A 155 3.59 -12.87 -1.29
N GLY A 156 2.83 -13.58 -2.12
CA GLY A 156 1.44 -13.91 -1.82
C GLY A 156 1.32 -14.83 -0.61
N LEU A 157 0.31 -14.62 0.22
CA LEU A 157 -0.03 -15.49 1.33
C LEU A 157 -1.32 -16.26 1.03
N LEU A 158 -1.27 -17.57 1.23
CA LEU A 158 -2.42 -18.46 1.21
C LEU A 158 -2.45 -19.23 2.54
N THR A 159 -2.84 -18.54 3.61
CA THR A 159 -2.96 -19.12 4.94
C THR A 159 -4.44 -19.19 5.32
N PRO A 160 -4.96 -20.34 5.75
CA PRO A 160 -6.35 -20.47 6.19
C PRO A 160 -6.60 -19.58 7.43
N TYR A 161 -7.77 -18.97 7.49
CA TYR A 161 -8.18 -18.14 8.63
C TYR A 161 -9.65 -18.39 8.98
N GLN A 162 -9.88 -19.29 9.93
CA GLN A 162 -11.17 -19.87 10.25
C GLN A 162 -12.24 -18.81 10.56
N VAL A 163 -11.90 -17.78 11.33
CA VAL A 163 -12.86 -16.72 11.70
C VAL A 163 -13.43 -15.99 10.46
N VAL A 164 -12.59 -15.77 9.43
CA VAL A 164 -13.04 -15.13 8.18
C VAL A 164 -13.86 -16.12 7.34
N GLN A 165 -13.43 -17.38 7.26
CA GLN A 165 -14.14 -18.42 6.54
C GLN A 165 -15.56 -18.60 7.10
N ASP A 166 -15.69 -18.78 8.42
CA ASP A 166 -16.99 -18.95 9.10
C ASP A 166 -17.89 -17.73 8.87
N HIS A 167 -17.35 -16.52 8.95
CA HIS A 167 -18.11 -15.32 8.69
C HIS A 167 -18.60 -15.22 7.24
N LEU A 168 -17.75 -15.52 6.26
CA LEU A 168 -18.13 -15.48 4.84
C LEU A 168 -19.17 -16.56 4.50
N LEU A 169 -19.11 -17.73 5.15
CA LEU A 169 -20.06 -18.82 4.99
C LEU A 169 -21.40 -18.58 5.72
N SER A 170 -21.42 -17.71 6.72
CA SER A 170 -22.63 -17.38 7.51
C SER A 170 -23.64 -16.48 6.79
N GLU A 171 -23.38 -16.11 5.55
CA GLU A 171 -24.20 -15.17 4.76
C GLU A 171 -24.33 -13.77 5.37
N GLN A 172 -23.53 -13.45 6.38
CA GLN A 172 -23.49 -12.10 6.96
C GLN A 172 -22.71 -11.13 6.05
N PRO A 173 -23.14 -9.87 5.93
CA PRO A 173 -22.44 -8.89 5.11
C PRO A 173 -20.98 -8.73 5.56
N ALA A 174 -20.06 -8.83 4.60
CA ALA A 174 -18.65 -8.56 4.77
C ALA A 174 -18.15 -7.53 3.77
N ALA A 175 -17.09 -6.81 4.12
CA ALA A 175 -16.37 -6.00 3.15
C ALA A 175 -14.87 -6.20 3.29
N ILE A 176 -14.16 -6.09 2.17
CA ILE A 176 -12.70 -6.07 2.12
C ILE A 176 -12.20 -4.67 1.77
N ILE A 177 -11.10 -4.27 2.37
CA ILE A 177 -10.39 -3.02 2.03
C ILE A 177 -9.27 -3.33 1.04
N VAL A 178 -9.28 -2.66 -0.13
CA VAL A 178 -8.33 -2.93 -1.22
C VAL A 178 -7.60 -1.65 -1.63
N PHE A 179 -6.26 -1.69 -1.58
CA PHE A 179 -5.36 -0.62 -2.01
C PHE A 179 -4.57 -0.95 -3.27
N SER A 180 -4.56 -2.21 -3.72
CA SER A 180 -3.84 -2.63 -4.94
C SER A 180 -4.54 -3.79 -5.64
N ALA A 181 -4.39 -3.86 -6.97
CA ALA A 181 -4.89 -4.95 -7.80
C ALA A 181 -4.35 -6.30 -7.32
N ARG A 182 -3.05 -6.39 -7.05
CA ARG A 182 -2.40 -7.61 -6.57
C ARG A 182 -2.99 -8.14 -5.26
N THR A 183 -3.37 -7.25 -4.34
CA THR A 183 -4.02 -7.65 -3.09
C THR A 183 -5.42 -8.24 -3.35
N LEU A 184 -6.17 -7.66 -4.30
CA LEU A 184 -7.47 -8.17 -4.70
C LEU A 184 -7.34 -9.55 -5.35
N GLU A 185 -6.43 -9.72 -6.29
CA GLU A 185 -6.13 -10.98 -6.97
C GLU A 185 -5.73 -12.07 -5.96
N GLN A 186 -4.86 -11.75 -5.02
CA GLN A 186 -4.44 -12.70 -3.99
C GLN A 186 -5.60 -13.10 -3.06
N PHE A 187 -6.50 -12.15 -2.73
CA PHE A 187 -7.70 -12.48 -1.96
C PHE A 187 -8.67 -13.37 -2.75
N GLN A 188 -8.80 -13.20 -4.05
CA GLN A 188 -9.61 -14.06 -4.89
C GLN A 188 -9.07 -15.51 -4.91
N LEU A 189 -7.75 -15.68 -4.99
CA LEU A 189 -7.11 -16.99 -4.86
C LEU A 189 -7.37 -17.60 -3.49
N TRP A 190 -7.23 -16.81 -2.43
CA TRP A 190 -7.52 -17.24 -1.06
C TRP A 190 -9.00 -17.66 -0.89
N LEU A 191 -9.92 -16.87 -1.45
CA LEU A 191 -11.36 -17.16 -1.38
C LEU A 191 -11.70 -18.48 -2.11
N ALA A 192 -11.13 -18.70 -3.28
CA ALA A 192 -11.33 -19.92 -4.06
C ALA A 192 -10.79 -21.16 -3.33
N GLU A 193 -9.67 -21.03 -2.64
CA GLU A 193 -9.03 -22.14 -1.91
C GLU A 193 -9.75 -22.47 -0.60
N PHE A 194 -10.11 -21.46 0.19
CA PHE A 194 -10.53 -21.67 1.57
C PHE A 194 -12.03 -21.46 1.83
N VAL A 195 -12.78 -20.90 0.88
CA VAL A 195 -14.23 -20.68 1.00
C VAL A 195 -14.94 -21.26 -0.24
N PRO A 196 -14.78 -22.55 -0.54
CA PRO A 196 -15.43 -23.18 -1.67
C PRO A 196 -16.95 -23.27 -1.37
N THR A 197 -17.73 -22.42 -2.00
CA THR A 197 -19.19 -22.42 -1.84
C THR A 197 -19.89 -22.22 -3.18
N ALA A 198 -21.01 -22.93 -3.38
CA ALA A 198 -21.87 -22.72 -4.53
C ALA A 198 -22.73 -21.46 -4.39
N LYS A 199 -22.83 -20.90 -3.17
CA LYS A 199 -23.58 -19.66 -2.90
C LYS A 199 -22.66 -18.45 -2.99
N PRO A 200 -23.10 -17.34 -3.62
CA PRO A 200 -22.35 -16.12 -3.63
C PRO A 200 -22.22 -15.57 -2.20
N VAL A 201 -20.98 -15.30 -1.78
CA VAL A 201 -20.71 -14.60 -0.50
C VAL A 201 -21.19 -13.16 -0.57
N GLN A 202 -21.79 -12.65 0.50
CA GLN A 202 -22.22 -11.25 0.60
C GLN A 202 -21.01 -10.33 0.87
N LEU A 203 -20.17 -10.16 -0.15
CA LEU A 203 -18.92 -9.43 -0.06
C LEU A 203 -18.99 -8.12 -0.85
N THR A 204 -18.54 -7.01 -0.24
CA THR A 204 -18.36 -5.71 -0.89
C THR A 204 -16.90 -5.33 -0.90
N VAL A 205 -16.39 -4.81 -2.01
CA VAL A 205 -15.03 -4.28 -2.12
C VAL A 205 -15.03 -2.79 -1.84
N LEU A 206 -14.25 -2.35 -0.85
CA LEU A 206 -14.01 -0.94 -0.52
C LEU A 206 -12.65 -0.54 -1.12
N ALA A 207 -12.71 0.07 -2.28
CA ALA A 207 -11.54 0.31 -3.13
C ALA A 207 -10.95 1.71 -2.93
N ALA A 208 -9.63 1.80 -2.88
CA ALA A 208 -8.92 3.07 -2.79
C ALA A 208 -9.00 3.93 -4.06
N SER A 209 -9.30 3.34 -5.24
CA SER A 209 -9.36 4.05 -6.51
C SER A 209 -10.49 3.57 -7.41
N ALA A 210 -10.85 4.37 -8.42
CA ALA A 210 -11.86 4.01 -9.41
C ALA A 210 -11.45 2.74 -10.19
N ALA A 211 -10.20 2.64 -10.62
CA ALA A 211 -9.70 1.49 -11.37
C ALA A 211 -9.83 0.18 -10.57
N LEU A 212 -9.54 0.21 -9.26
CA LEU A 212 -9.71 -0.96 -8.38
C LEU A 212 -11.20 -1.32 -8.20
N ALA A 213 -12.07 -0.32 -8.09
CA ALA A 213 -13.51 -0.57 -7.98
C ALA A 213 -14.07 -1.19 -9.28
N GLU A 214 -13.60 -0.75 -10.43
CA GLU A 214 -13.97 -1.32 -11.73
C GLU A 214 -13.46 -2.75 -11.90
N GLN A 215 -12.21 -3.01 -11.52
CA GLN A 215 -11.66 -4.37 -11.51
C GLN A 215 -12.46 -5.30 -10.61
N ALA A 216 -12.85 -4.85 -9.41
CA ALA A 216 -13.68 -5.64 -8.51
C ALA A 216 -15.07 -5.94 -9.10
N ARG A 217 -15.72 -4.95 -9.76
CA ARG A 217 -17.01 -5.14 -10.43
C ARG A 217 -16.90 -6.11 -11.61
N ALA A 218 -15.84 -6.01 -12.42
CA ALA A 218 -15.56 -6.93 -13.51
C ALA A 218 -15.38 -8.38 -13.00
N ALA A 219 -14.89 -8.55 -11.77
CA ALA A 219 -14.77 -9.83 -11.09
C ALA A 219 -16.06 -10.28 -10.37
N GLY A 220 -17.18 -9.53 -10.51
CA GLY A 220 -18.49 -9.89 -9.96
C GLY A 220 -18.75 -9.41 -8.53
N TYR A 221 -17.91 -8.57 -7.95
CA TYR A 221 -18.11 -8.02 -6.60
C TYR A 221 -18.75 -6.63 -6.63
N PRO A 222 -19.77 -6.36 -5.81
CA PRO A 222 -20.18 -5.00 -5.50
C PRO A 222 -18.97 -4.20 -4.98
N ALA A 223 -18.75 -3.00 -5.52
CA ALA A 223 -17.61 -2.20 -5.13
C ALA A 223 -17.95 -0.71 -4.94
N LEU A 224 -17.43 -0.14 -3.88
CA LEU A 224 -17.48 1.28 -3.55
C LEU A 224 -16.06 1.87 -3.63
N LYS A 225 -15.99 3.12 -4.08
CA LYS A 225 -14.72 3.85 -4.22
C LYS A 225 -14.61 4.90 -3.13
N ALA A 226 -13.45 5.02 -2.50
CA ALA A 226 -13.13 6.12 -1.60
C ALA A 226 -13.01 7.46 -2.34
N ASP A 227 -13.24 8.58 -1.64
CA ASP A 227 -13.15 9.93 -2.20
C ASP A 227 -11.75 10.28 -2.71
N SER A 228 -10.73 9.75 -2.03
CA SER A 228 -9.31 9.85 -2.41
C SER A 228 -8.57 8.53 -2.12
N PRO A 229 -7.43 8.26 -2.79
CA PRO A 229 -6.72 6.99 -2.66
C PRO A 229 -5.90 6.87 -1.37
N ASP A 230 -6.09 7.78 -0.42
CA ASP A 230 -5.38 7.74 0.85
C ASP A 230 -6.06 6.84 1.89
N ARG A 231 -5.28 6.46 2.90
CA ARG A 231 -5.74 5.57 3.98
C ARG A 231 -6.96 6.10 4.72
N GLN A 232 -7.02 7.40 5.01
CA GLN A 232 -8.09 7.97 5.83
C GLN A 232 -9.43 7.95 5.11
N ALA A 233 -9.44 8.26 3.81
CA ALA A 233 -10.63 8.21 2.99
C ALA A 233 -11.19 6.76 2.88
N VAL A 234 -10.32 5.76 2.74
CA VAL A 234 -10.74 4.36 2.69
C VAL A 234 -11.29 3.88 4.03
N LEU A 235 -10.66 4.26 5.15
CA LEU A 235 -11.16 3.93 6.48
C LEU A 235 -12.49 4.64 6.78
N LYS A 236 -12.67 5.89 6.33
CA LYS A 236 -13.96 6.59 6.43
C LYS A 236 -15.05 5.84 5.66
N LEU A 237 -14.79 5.48 4.40
CA LEU A 237 -15.70 4.68 3.59
C LEU A 237 -16.08 3.36 4.29
N SER A 238 -15.12 2.73 4.96
CA SER A 238 -15.33 1.47 5.70
C SER A 238 -16.28 1.65 6.88
N VAL A 239 -16.13 2.75 7.64
CA VAL A 239 -17.03 3.11 8.74
C VAL A 239 -18.43 3.40 8.22
N ASP A 240 -18.55 4.20 7.17
CA ASP A 240 -19.84 4.56 6.56
C ASP A 240 -20.58 3.32 6.05
N TRP A 241 -19.87 2.41 5.36
CA TRP A 241 -20.42 1.13 4.91
C TRP A 241 -20.93 0.26 6.08
N PHE A 242 -20.10 0.13 7.13
CA PHE A 242 -20.45 -0.68 8.31
C PHE A 242 -21.69 -0.13 9.01
N GLN A 243 -21.78 1.17 9.22
CA GLN A 243 -22.93 1.83 9.83
C GLN A 243 -24.22 1.61 9.03
N GLN A 244 -24.15 1.70 7.69
CA GLN A 244 -25.30 1.44 6.83
C GLN A 244 -25.78 -0.01 6.92
N LYS A 245 -24.88 -0.98 7.00
CA LYS A 245 -25.22 -2.41 6.99
C LYS A 245 -25.68 -2.94 8.33
N PHE A 246 -25.18 -2.42 9.43
CA PHE A 246 -25.40 -3.02 10.76
C PHE A 246 -26.13 -2.10 11.73
N VAL A 247 -25.91 -0.79 11.72
CA VAL A 247 -26.49 0.14 12.70
C VAL A 247 -27.88 0.60 12.27
N LYS A 248 -28.07 1.04 11.02
CA LYS A 248 -29.37 1.53 10.53
C LYS A 248 -30.45 0.44 10.44
N LYS A 249 -30.07 -0.83 10.26
CA LYS A 249 -31.04 -1.94 10.29
C LYS A 249 -31.60 -2.25 11.68
N SER A 250 -30.88 -1.94 12.72
CA SER A 250 -31.36 -2.13 14.11
C SER A 250 -32.46 -1.13 14.49
N SER A 251 -32.43 0.07 13.93
CA SER A 251 -33.44 1.11 14.18
C SER A 251 -34.78 0.87 13.47
N GLN A 252 -34.78 0.10 12.38
CA GLN A 252 -35.99 -0.26 11.63
C GLN A 252 -36.72 -1.52 12.14
N LYS A 253 -36.11 -2.30 13.04
CA LYS A 253 -36.77 -3.48 13.65
C LYS A 253 -37.40 -3.17 15.00
N LEU A 254 -37.32 -1.93 15.48
CA LEU A 254 -37.89 -1.48 16.75
C LEU A 254 -39.13 -0.56 16.57
N THR A 255 -39.57 -0.38 15.36
CA THR A 255 -40.88 0.24 14.99
C THR A 255 -41.76 -0.81 14.31
#